data_5c7df646fc24440ff8d3160635c6dec3
#
_entry.id   5c7df646fc24440ff8d3160635c6dec3
#
_cell.length_a   1.000
_cell.length_b   1.000
_cell.length_c   1.000
_cell.angle_alpha   90.00
_cell.angle_beta   90.00
_cell.angle_gamma   90.00
#
_symmetry.space_group_name_H-M   'P 1'
#
loop_
_entity.id
_entity.type
_entity.pdbx_description
1 polymer ?
#
loop_
_entity_poly.entity_id
_entity_poly.type
_entity_poly.pdbx_seq_one_letter_code
_entity_poly.pdbx_strand_id
1 'polypeptide(L)'
;MLPLPDGALMCVWFAGTQEGIADISVWGSRLPAGGMQWSDAAKLSHDDTRSEQNPVLFLAPDNVLWLLWTAQISGNQDTAIVRYRKSDDLGQTWGEIATLLDKPGTFIRQPITVLDNGNWLLPVFYCRTQPGEKWVGNDDISAVKISADGGHSWRDVEVPQSLGCVHMNITMLHDGT
;
A
#
# COMPACT_ATOMS: atom_id res chain seq x y z
N MET A 1 10.97 -3.69 0.57
CA MET A 1 12.17 -3.42 -0.26
C MET A 1 11.90 -3.96 -1.66
N LEU A 2 12.31 -3.22 -2.69
CA LEU A 2 12.09 -3.58 -4.08
C LEU A 2 13.39 -3.38 -4.88
N PRO A 3 13.88 -4.41 -5.60
CA PRO A 3 14.92 -4.23 -6.60
C PRO A 3 14.36 -3.48 -7.81
N LEU A 4 15.15 -2.53 -8.33
CA LEU A 4 14.76 -1.67 -9.44
C LEU A 4 15.50 -2.06 -10.73
N PRO A 5 14.97 -1.76 -11.93
CA PRO A 5 15.56 -2.14 -13.21
C PRO A 5 16.97 -1.58 -13.45
N ASP A 6 17.32 -0.47 -12.84
CA ASP A 6 18.65 0.14 -12.90
C ASP A 6 19.68 -0.51 -11.95
N GLY A 7 19.28 -1.61 -11.28
CA GLY A 7 20.12 -2.35 -10.33
C GLY A 7 20.15 -1.76 -8.92
N ALA A 8 19.46 -0.68 -8.67
CA ALA A 8 19.32 -0.12 -7.31
C ALA A 8 18.29 -0.89 -6.48
N LEU A 9 18.30 -0.67 -5.17
CA LEU A 9 17.26 -1.13 -4.25
C LEU A 9 16.52 0.08 -3.66
N MET A 10 15.19 0.01 -3.59
CA MET A 10 14.37 0.98 -2.85
C MET A 10 13.80 0.32 -1.60
N CYS A 11 14.00 0.96 -0.45
CA CYS A 11 13.44 0.55 0.82
C CYS A 11 12.45 1.62 1.29
N VAL A 12 11.28 1.20 1.78
CA VAL A 12 10.30 2.08 2.42
C VAL A 12 9.86 1.49 3.75
N TRP A 13 9.57 2.34 4.70
CA TRP A 13 9.07 1.99 6.03
C TRP A 13 8.18 3.12 6.56
N PHE A 14 7.49 2.89 7.66
CA PHE A 14 6.84 3.97 8.40
C PHE A 14 7.54 4.19 9.74
N ALA A 15 7.55 5.43 10.20
CA ALA A 15 8.17 5.82 11.45
C ALA A 15 7.53 7.07 12.03
N GLY A 16 7.54 7.15 13.35
CA GLY A 16 7.07 8.27 14.18
C GLY A 16 7.27 7.92 15.64
N THR A 17 6.59 8.57 16.58
CA THR A 17 6.82 8.38 18.02
C THR A 17 6.12 7.14 18.56
N GLN A 18 4.92 6.83 18.07
CA GLN A 18 4.14 5.67 18.50
C GLN A 18 3.18 5.24 17.39
N GLU A 19 3.00 3.93 17.20
CA GLU A 19 2.06 3.39 16.22
C GLU A 19 0.63 3.90 16.45
N GLY A 20 -0.04 4.29 15.36
CA GLY A 20 -1.39 4.82 15.39
C GLY A 20 -1.51 6.33 15.63
N ILE A 21 -0.43 7.03 15.94
CA ILE A 21 -0.43 8.49 16.11
C ILE A 21 -0.21 9.19 14.76
N ALA A 22 -0.75 10.40 14.61
CA ALA A 22 -0.70 11.17 13.35
C ALA A 22 0.70 11.70 12.98
N ASP A 23 1.72 11.51 13.81
CA ASP A 23 3.11 11.83 13.46
C ASP A 23 3.82 10.69 12.68
N ILE A 24 3.16 9.53 12.58
CA ILE A 24 3.65 8.43 11.74
C ILE A 24 3.57 8.83 10.27
N SER A 25 4.71 8.72 9.60
CA SER A 25 4.83 9.01 8.16
C SER A 25 5.61 7.92 7.45
N VAL A 26 5.44 7.84 6.13
CA VAL A 26 6.21 6.95 5.28
C VAL A 26 7.56 7.59 4.95
N TRP A 27 8.60 6.80 5.08
CA TRP A 27 9.99 7.14 4.78
C TRP A 27 10.55 6.20 3.73
N GLY A 28 11.59 6.63 3.06
CA GLY A 28 12.28 5.80 2.09
C GLY A 28 13.76 6.12 1.98
N SER A 29 14.51 5.15 1.49
CA SER A 29 15.94 5.27 1.19
C SER A 29 16.28 4.39 -0.01
N ARG A 30 17.25 4.81 -0.80
CA ARG A 30 17.68 4.13 -2.01
C ARG A 30 19.14 3.74 -1.91
N LEU A 31 19.45 2.48 -2.23
CA LEU A 31 20.81 1.99 -2.41
C LEU A 31 21.12 1.98 -3.91
N PRO A 32 22.06 2.80 -4.40
CA PRO A 32 22.45 2.80 -5.82
C PRO A 32 22.99 1.44 -6.28
N ALA A 33 22.89 1.15 -7.58
CA ALA A 33 23.47 -0.06 -8.16
C ALA A 33 24.97 -0.16 -7.86
N GLY A 34 25.40 -1.30 -7.30
CA GLY A 34 26.79 -1.52 -6.88
C GLY A 34 27.25 -0.67 -5.69
N GLY A 35 26.37 0.13 -5.13
CA GLY A 35 26.64 0.95 -3.95
C GLY A 35 26.71 0.13 -2.66
N MET A 36 27.47 0.63 -1.70
CA MET A 36 27.59 0.05 -0.35
C MET A 36 26.90 0.90 0.70
N GLN A 37 26.32 2.02 0.33
CA GLN A 37 25.71 2.98 1.24
C GLN A 37 24.34 3.41 0.74
N TRP A 38 23.36 3.35 1.62
CA TRP A 38 22.02 3.88 1.41
C TRP A 38 22.05 5.41 1.39
N SER A 39 21.15 6.02 0.61
CA SER A 39 20.90 7.46 0.71
C SER A 39 20.39 7.83 2.10
N ASP A 40 20.44 9.12 2.43
CA ASP A 40 19.72 9.62 3.60
C ASP A 40 18.24 9.28 3.49
N ALA A 41 17.61 9.04 4.65
CA ALA A 41 16.18 8.78 4.72
C ALA A 41 15.39 10.03 4.32
N ALA A 42 14.50 9.88 3.35
CA ALA A 42 13.60 10.94 2.90
C ALA A 42 12.18 10.67 3.40
N LYS A 43 11.50 11.71 3.91
CA LYS A 43 10.09 11.64 4.26
C LYS A 43 9.25 11.66 2.98
N LEU A 44 8.48 10.60 2.74
CA LEU A 44 7.73 10.40 1.49
C LEU A 44 6.24 10.69 1.63
N SER A 45 5.73 10.83 2.84
CA SER A 45 4.35 11.21 3.10
C SER A 45 4.28 12.21 4.25
N HIS A 46 3.21 12.99 4.30
CA HIS A 46 2.93 13.81 5.48
C HIS A 46 1.44 14.14 5.55
N ASP A 47 0.82 13.81 6.67
CA ASP A 47 -0.55 14.20 7.02
C ASP A 47 -0.64 14.30 8.54
N ASP A 48 -0.69 15.51 9.06
CA ASP A 48 -0.71 15.77 10.50
C ASP A 48 -2.03 15.29 11.17
N THR A 49 -2.99 14.81 10.40
CA THR A 49 -4.28 14.30 10.89
C THR A 49 -4.40 12.79 10.85
N ARG A 50 -3.46 12.09 10.16
CA ARG A 50 -3.51 10.64 9.95
C ARG A 50 -2.20 9.96 10.30
N SER A 51 -2.30 8.76 10.84
CA SER A 51 -1.16 7.83 10.95
C SER A 51 -0.97 7.13 9.60
N GLU A 52 0.17 7.34 8.97
CA GLU A 52 0.49 6.82 7.64
C GLU A 52 1.39 5.59 7.74
N GLN A 53 0.84 4.41 7.43
CA GLN A 53 1.43 3.11 7.73
C GLN A 53 1.43 2.16 6.53
N ASN A 54 2.11 1.02 6.68
CA ASN A 54 2.11 -0.09 5.74
C ASN A 54 2.48 0.33 4.30
N PRO A 55 3.63 1.00 4.08
CA PRO A 55 4.04 1.38 2.74
C PRO A 55 4.38 0.16 1.90
N VAL A 56 3.91 0.18 0.66
CA VAL A 56 4.13 -0.87 -0.34
C VAL A 56 4.65 -0.23 -1.61
N LEU A 57 5.73 -0.80 -2.16
CA LEU A 57 6.26 -0.43 -3.47
C LEU A 57 5.72 -1.38 -4.54
N PHE A 58 5.38 -0.83 -5.68
CA PHE A 58 4.98 -1.57 -6.87
C PHE A 58 5.58 -0.92 -8.10
N LEU A 59 6.38 -1.67 -8.87
CA LEU A 59 6.86 -1.23 -10.17
C LEU A 59 5.88 -1.71 -11.23
N ALA A 60 5.19 -0.77 -11.86
CA ALA A 60 4.22 -1.06 -12.89
C ALA A 60 4.90 -1.48 -14.23
N PRO A 61 4.21 -2.18 -15.13
CA PRO A 61 4.78 -2.64 -16.41
C PRO A 61 5.31 -1.53 -17.32
N ASP A 62 4.85 -0.31 -17.14
CA ASP A 62 5.33 0.90 -17.84
C ASP A 62 6.56 1.54 -17.19
N ASN A 63 7.18 0.88 -16.18
CA ASN A 63 8.30 1.35 -15.37
C ASN A 63 7.97 2.54 -14.44
N VAL A 64 6.73 2.89 -14.25
CA VAL A 64 6.34 3.85 -13.21
C VAL A 64 6.37 3.16 -11.84
N LEU A 65 7.12 3.71 -10.91
CA LEU A 65 7.19 3.20 -9.54
C LEU A 65 6.07 3.83 -8.70
N TRP A 66 5.22 2.99 -8.13
CA TRP A 66 4.16 3.40 -7.22
C TRP A 66 4.58 3.15 -5.78
N LEU A 67 4.31 4.12 -4.93
CA LEU A 67 4.32 3.97 -3.48
C LEU A 67 2.89 4.10 -2.99
N LEU A 68 2.37 3.04 -2.37
CA LEU A 68 1.04 2.99 -1.77
C LEU A 68 1.19 2.87 -0.26
N TRP A 69 0.24 3.42 0.50
CA TRP A 69 0.20 3.25 1.95
C TRP A 69 -1.20 3.44 2.52
N THR A 70 -1.39 2.98 3.74
CA THR A 70 -2.60 3.16 4.52
C THR A 70 -2.51 4.44 5.35
N ALA A 71 -3.56 5.24 5.40
CA ALA A 71 -3.65 6.47 6.18
C ALA A 71 -4.92 6.45 7.04
N GLN A 72 -4.78 6.30 8.37
CA GLN A 72 -5.88 6.19 9.34
C GLN A 72 -5.92 7.37 10.32
N ILE A 73 -7.10 7.75 10.76
CA ILE A 73 -7.26 8.79 11.78
C ILE A 73 -6.90 8.16 13.14
N SER A 74 -5.75 8.56 13.70
CA SER A 74 -5.32 8.29 15.07
C SER A 74 -5.75 6.94 15.66
N GLY A 75 -5.12 5.83 15.28
CA GLY A 75 -5.39 4.51 15.87
C GLY A 75 -6.72 3.85 15.51
N ASN A 76 -7.59 4.53 14.77
CA ASN A 76 -8.89 4.01 14.34
C ASN A 76 -8.77 3.37 12.95
N GLN A 77 -8.57 2.06 12.90
CA GLN A 77 -8.36 1.35 11.64
C GLN A 77 -9.57 1.40 10.69
N ASP A 78 -10.77 1.47 11.23
CA ASP A 78 -12.03 1.63 10.47
C ASP A 78 -12.15 2.98 9.74
N THR A 79 -11.23 3.93 9.98
CA THR A 79 -11.12 5.21 9.25
C THR A 79 -10.09 5.21 8.14
N ALA A 80 -9.38 4.10 7.95
CA ALA A 80 -8.27 4.01 7.02
C ALA A 80 -8.70 4.19 5.56
N ILE A 81 -7.88 4.89 4.80
CA ILE A 81 -7.95 5.01 3.35
C ILE A 81 -6.60 4.62 2.75
N VAL A 82 -6.57 4.35 1.45
CA VAL A 82 -5.31 4.06 0.75
C VAL A 82 -4.88 5.27 -0.06
N ARG A 83 -3.68 5.74 0.18
CA ARG A 83 -3.01 6.81 -0.56
C ARG A 83 -1.90 6.26 -1.42
N TYR A 84 -1.49 7.05 -2.41
CA TYR A 84 -0.37 6.72 -3.27
C TYR A 84 0.33 7.97 -3.80
N ARG A 85 1.50 7.77 -4.33
CA ARG A 85 2.23 8.68 -5.21
C ARG A 85 3.05 7.87 -6.21
N LYS A 86 3.48 8.50 -7.30
CA LYS A 86 4.21 7.88 -8.39
C LYS A 86 5.57 8.53 -8.60
N SER A 87 6.48 7.75 -9.15
CA SER A 87 7.79 8.22 -9.58
C SER A 87 8.09 7.67 -10.97
N ASP A 88 8.46 8.55 -11.89
CA ASP A 88 8.84 8.22 -13.28
C ASP A 88 10.36 8.00 -13.41
N ASP A 89 11.12 8.19 -12.34
CA ASP A 89 12.59 8.11 -12.29
C ASP A 89 13.10 7.10 -11.24
N LEU A 90 12.33 6.04 -11.03
CA LEU A 90 12.67 4.93 -10.13
C LEU A 90 12.94 5.38 -8.67
N GLY A 91 12.12 6.30 -8.18
CA GLY A 91 12.14 6.73 -6.77
C GLY A 91 13.14 7.83 -6.44
N GLN A 92 13.75 8.48 -7.43
CA GLN A 92 14.63 9.64 -7.21
C GLN A 92 13.79 10.88 -6.90
N THR A 93 12.71 11.09 -7.64
CA THR A 93 11.69 12.10 -7.34
C THR A 93 10.29 11.49 -7.31
N TRP A 94 9.38 12.17 -6.64
CA TRP A 94 8.04 11.67 -6.40
C TRP A 94 7.00 12.74 -6.73
N GLY A 95 5.96 12.36 -7.48
CA GLY A 95 4.81 13.20 -7.79
C GLY A 95 3.93 13.50 -6.55
N GLU A 96 2.81 14.16 -6.77
CA GLU A 96 1.86 14.54 -5.72
C GLU A 96 1.23 13.32 -5.03
N ILE A 97 0.85 13.51 -3.77
CA ILE A 97 0.10 12.50 -3.01
C ILE A 97 -1.37 12.56 -3.43
N ALA A 98 -1.93 11.39 -3.75
CA ALA A 98 -3.36 11.26 -4.07
C ALA A 98 -4.01 10.10 -3.29
N THR A 99 -5.33 10.08 -3.26
CA THR A 99 -6.10 8.96 -2.69
C THR A 99 -6.40 7.94 -3.79
N LEU A 100 -6.01 6.68 -3.56
CA LEU A 100 -6.30 5.56 -4.45
C LEU A 100 -7.65 4.92 -4.12
N LEU A 101 -7.90 4.64 -2.84
CA LEU A 101 -9.13 4.03 -2.34
C LEU A 101 -9.62 4.86 -1.15
N ASP A 102 -10.79 5.47 -1.29
CA ASP A 102 -11.37 6.40 -0.33
C ASP A 102 -12.40 5.77 0.62
N LYS A 103 -12.78 4.50 0.38
CA LYS A 103 -13.71 3.76 1.26
C LYS A 103 -13.07 3.61 2.65
N PRO A 104 -13.68 4.17 3.72
CA PRO A 104 -13.16 4.04 5.07
C PRO A 104 -12.99 2.57 5.50
N GLY A 105 -11.98 2.30 6.30
CA GLY A 105 -11.61 0.97 6.76
C GLY A 105 -10.80 0.16 5.75
N THR A 106 -10.42 0.73 4.60
CA THR A 106 -9.61 0.01 3.60
C THR A 106 -8.14 0.00 3.99
N PHE A 107 -7.58 -1.21 4.09
CA PHE A 107 -6.18 -1.46 4.40
C PHE A 107 -5.47 -2.22 3.30
N ILE A 108 -4.17 -1.93 3.12
CA ILE A 108 -3.23 -2.71 2.30
C ILE A 108 -2.03 -3.12 3.15
N ARG A 109 -1.41 -4.25 2.79
CA ARG A 109 -0.09 -4.67 3.31
C ARG A 109 0.77 -5.38 2.27
N GLN A 110 0.21 -5.67 1.12
CA GLN A 110 0.87 -6.44 0.06
C GLN A 110 0.86 -5.67 -1.26
N PRO A 111 1.84 -5.89 -2.13
CA PRO A 111 1.93 -5.20 -3.40
C PRO A 111 0.83 -5.64 -4.38
N ILE A 112 0.67 -4.82 -5.42
CA ILE A 112 -0.12 -5.19 -6.59
C ILE A 112 0.57 -6.36 -7.31
N THR A 113 -0.24 -7.36 -7.71
CA THR A 113 0.17 -8.45 -8.60
C THR A 113 -0.40 -8.20 -9.98
N VAL A 114 0.43 -8.29 -11.02
CA VAL A 114 -0.01 -8.18 -12.41
C VAL A 114 -0.20 -9.58 -12.96
N LEU A 115 -1.39 -9.86 -13.52
CA LEU A 115 -1.71 -11.12 -14.17
C LEU A 115 -1.23 -11.12 -15.63
N ASP A 116 -1.10 -12.31 -16.24
CA ASP A 116 -0.70 -12.49 -17.64
C ASP A 116 -1.64 -11.79 -18.63
N ASN A 117 -2.91 -11.63 -18.26
CA ASN A 117 -3.90 -10.90 -19.06
C ASN A 117 -3.83 -9.36 -18.89
N GLY A 118 -2.85 -8.86 -18.13
CA GLY A 118 -2.63 -7.45 -17.87
C GLY A 118 -3.47 -6.86 -16.74
N ASN A 119 -4.37 -7.61 -16.12
CA ASN A 119 -5.12 -7.12 -14.97
C ASN A 119 -4.22 -6.98 -13.75
N TRP A 120 -4.49 -5.96 -12.93
CA TRP A 120 -3.83 -5.75 -11.66
C TRP A 120 -4.71 -6.21 -10.52
N LEU A 121 -4.14 -6.95 -9.59
CA LEU A 121 -4.79 -7.40 -8.36
C LEU A 121 -4.12 -6.72 -7.16
N LEU A 122 -4.89 -5.97 -6.38
CA LEU A 122 -4.45 -5.38 -5.13
C LEU A 122 -5.20 -6.06 -3.97
N PRO A 123 -4.50 -6.84 -3.13
CA PRO A 123 -5.11 -7.43 -1.93
C PRO A 123 -5.38 -6.34 -0.91
N VAL A 124 -6.62 -6.29 -0.43
CA VAL A 124 -7.07 -5.36 0.61
C VAL A 124 -7.81 -6.12 1.69
N PHE A 125 -7.96 -5.50 2.85
CA PHE A 125 -8.93 -5.93 3.86
C PHE A 125 -9.70 -4.71 4.37
N TYR A 126 -10.91 -4.97 4.84
CA TYR A 126 -11.79 -3.94 5.37
C TYR A 126 -11.91 -4.09 6.87
N CYS A 127 -11.43 -3.09 7.60
CA CYS A 127 -11.69 -2.92 9.01
C CYS A 127 -13.11 -2.39 9.18
N ARG A 128 -13.98 -3.20 9.76
CA ARG A 128 -15.40 -2.90 9.92
C ARG A 128 -15.75 -2.71 11.38
N THR A 129 -16.63 -1.76 11.65
CA THR A 129 -17.16 -1.48 12.99
C THR A 129 -18.65 -1.32 12.92
N GLN A 130 -19.38 -1.86 13.89
CA GLN A 130 -20.80 -1.61 14.04
C GLN A 130 -21.03 -0.16 14.52
N PRO A 131 -22.13 0.51 14.12
CA PRO A 131 -22.41 1.86 14.55
C PRO A 131 -22.39 2.01 16.08
N GLY A 132 -21.55 2.92 16.59
CA GLY A 132 -21.41 3.19 18.02
C GLY A 132 -20.46 2.26 18.78
N GLU A 133 -19.85 1.28 18.12
CA GLU A 133 -18.87 0.38 18.72
C GLU A 133 -17.43 0.80 18.39
N LYS A 134 -16.49 0.34 19.21
CA LYS A 134 -15.06 0.47 18.92
C LYS A 134 -14.62 -0.68 18.02
N TRP A 135 -13.79 -0.40 17.03
CA TRP A 135 -13.18 -1.43 16.18
C TRP A 135 -12.38 -2.44 17.02
N VAL A 136 -12.61 -3.71 16.78
CA VAL A 136 -11.96 -4.85 17.45
C VAL A 136 -11.50 -5.95 16.47
N GLY A 137 -11.76 -5.80 15.17
CA GLY A 137 -11.31 -6.71 14.11
C GLY A 137 -12.20 -7.94 13.87
N ASN A 138 -13.24 -8.18 14.64
CA ASN A 138 -14.07 -9.39 14.50
C ASN A 138 -14.90 -9.41 13.20
N ASP A 139 -15.24 -8.23 12.68
CA ASP A 139 -16.07 -8.06 11.48
C ASP A 139 -15.24 -7.76 10.23
N ASP A 140 -13.92 -7.82 10.34
CA ASP A 140 -13.00 -7.57 9.23
C ASP A 140 -13.13 -8.65 8.17
N ILE A 141 -12.98 -8.26 6.91
CA ILE A 141 -12.98 -9.18 5.77
C ILE A 141 -11.85 -8.87 4.79
N SER A 142 -11.44 -9.88 4.04
CA SER A 142 -10.50 -9.72 2.94
C SER A 142 -11.22 -9.52 1.61
N ALA A 143 -10.62 -8.72 0.72
CA ALA A 143 -11.11 -8.48 -0.62
C ALA A 143 -9.95 -8.28 -1.61
N VAL A 144 -10.24 -8.43 -2.89
CA VAL A 144 -9.32 -8.11 -3.98
C VAL A 144 -9.87 -6.94 -4.77
N LYS A 145 -9.08 -5.90 -4.93
CA LYS A 145 -9.32 -4.85 -5.91
C LYS A 145 -8.73 -5.29 -7.24
N ILE A 146 -9.52 -5.24 -8.31
CA ILE A 146 -9.11 -5.65 -9.64
C ILE A 146 -9.21 -4.45 -10.58
N SER A 147 -8.11 -4.14 -11.26
CA SER A 147 -8.03 -3.12 -12.30
C SER A 147 -7.69 -3.76 -13.64
N ALA A 148 -8.41 -3.40 -14.70
CA ALA A 148 -8.14 -3.80 -16.09
C ALA A 148 -7.57 -2.65 -16.93
N ASP A 149 -7.28 -1.50 -16.32
CA ASP A 149 -6.90 -0.25 -16.98
C ASP A 149 -5.64 0.40 -16.37
N GLY A 150 -4.73 -0.41 -15.81
CA GLY A 150 -3.46 0.08 -15.25
C GLY A 150 -3.64 0.90 -13.96
N GLY A 151 -4.65 0.58 -13.15
CA GLY A 151 -4.89 1.23 -11.87
C GLY A 151 -5.71 2.52 -11.92
N HIS A 152 -6.32 2.85 -13.06
CA HIS A 152 -7.22 4.02 -13.18
C HIS A 152 -8.58 3.78 -12.53
N SER A 153 -9.12 2.57 -12.65
CA SER A 153 -10.34 2.16 -11.95
C SER A 153 -10.19 0.79 -11.29
N TRP A 154 -10.98 0.54 -10.24
CA TRP A 154 -10.90 -0.65 -9.43
C TRP A 154 -12.28 -1.21 -9.13
N ARG A 155 -12.53 -2.47 -9.48
CA ARG A 155 -13.70 -3.22 -9.00
C ARG A 155 -13.35 -4.02 -7.77
N ASP A 156 -14.33 -4.23 -6.90
CA ASP A 156 -14.19 -4.92 -5.62
C ASP A 156 -14.72 -6.36 -5.71
N VAL A 157 -13.96 -7.30 -5.17
CA VAL A 157 -14.36 -8.71 -5.04
C VAL A 157 -14.03 -9.20 -3.64
N GLU A 158 -15.05 -9.42 -2.81
CA GLU A 158 -14.86 -9.97 -1.46
C GLU A 158 -14.40 -11.42 -1.54
N VAL A 159 -13.46 -11.79 -0.66
CA VAL A 159 -13.02 -13.18 -0.52
C VAL A 159 -14.08 -13.95 0.30
N PRO A 160 -14.68 -15.01 -0.25
CA PRO A 160 -15.69 -15.79 0.48
C PRO A 160 -15.14 -16.34 1.80
N GLN A 161 -15.96 -16.34 2.84
CA GLN A 161 -15.62 -16.90 4.15
C GLN A 161 -14.41 -16.26 4.84
N SER A 162 -14.13 -15.00 4.54
CA SER A 162 -12.98 -14.26 5.09
C SER A 162 -13.29 -13.46 6.34
N LEU A 163 -14.40 -13.70 7.02
CA LEU A 163 -14.75 -13.01 8.27
C LEU A 163 -13.65 -13.22 9.32
N GLY A 164 -13.15 -12.13 9.90
CA GLY A 164 -12.02 -12.09 10.83
C GLY A 164 -10.65 -12.29 10.17
N CYS A 165 -10.58 -12.42 8.84
CA CYS A 165 -9.34 -12.63 8.10
C CYS A 165 -8.81 -11.30 7.54
N VAL A 166 -7.54 -11.02 7.83
CA VAL A 166 -6.82 -9.82 7.39
C VAL A 166 -5.45 -10.21 6.81
N HIS A 167 -4.74 -9.24 6.22
CA HIS A 167 -3.36 -9.40 5.75
C HIS A 167 -3.17 -10.46 4.66
N MET A 168 -4.21 -10.72 3.84
CA MET A 168 -4.06 -11.68 2.77
C MET A 168 -2.98 -11.26 1.76
N ASN A 169 -2.36 -12.24 1.12
CA ASN A 169 -1.44 -12.05 0.00
C ASN A 169 -1.98 -12.73 -1.25
N ILE A 170 -1.50 -12.31 -2.42
CA ILE A 170 -1.76 -12.93 -3.71
C ILE A 170 -0.45 -13.48 -4.25
N THR A 171 -0.44 -14.75 -4.62
CA THR A 171 0.74 -15.41 -5.20
C THR A 171 0.30 -16.13 -6.47
N MET A 172 1.00 -15.85 -7.57
CA MET A 172 0.83 -16.59 -8.83
C MET A 172 1.44 -17.99 -8.68
N LEU A 173 0.69 -19.00 -9.03
CA LEU A 173 1.19 -20.37 -9.09
C LEU A 173 1.88 -20.64 -10.42
N HIS A 174 2.69 -21.71 -10.49
CA HIS A 174 3.46 -22.07 -11.69
C HIS A 174 2.60 -22.43 -12.90
N ASP A 175 1.34 -22.80 -12.68
CA ASP A 175 0.36 -23.10 -13.74
C ASP A 175 -0.46 -21.88 -14.18
N GLY A 176 -0.13 -20.69 -13.67
CA GLY A 176 -0.80 -19.43 -14.00
C GLY A 176 -2.11 -19.19 -13.22
N THR A 177 -2.41 -20.02 -12.21
CA THR A 177 -3.58 -19.82 -11.32
C THR A 177 -3.22 -19.09 -10.04
#